data_d72b524a2d1113623414d91b19a57eaa
#
_entry.id   d72b524a2d1113623414d91b19a57eaa
#
_cell.length_a   1.000
_cell.length_b   1.000
_cell.length_c   1.000
_cell.angle_alpha   90.00
_cell.angle_beta   90.00
_cell.angle_gamma   90.00
#
_symmetry.space_group_name_H-M   'P 1'
#
loop_
_entity.id
_entity.type
_entity.pdbx_description
1 polymer ?
#
loop_
_entity_poly.entity_id
_entity_poly.type
_entity_poly.pdbx_seq_one_letter_code
_entity_poly.pdbx_strand_id
1 'polypeptide(L)'
;MRFAAVAYPQKLNLFKTNMMHTYPSRIIEQAVEEISKLPGIGKKSALRLALHLLKRPESQSLQLAHAVVQLRTETRYCPKCHMISDGDLCGICVSNKRDESILMVVEDLRDVLAIENTGQYTGLYHVLGGIISPLSGISP
;
A
#
# COMPACT_ATOMS: atom_id res chain seq x y z
N MET A 1 26.27 5.68 -11.83
CA MET A 1 25.27 4.69 -11.47
C MET A 1 24.23 4.65 -12.59
N ARG A 2 24.12 3.54 -13.32
CA ARG A 2 23.16 3.40 -14.44
C ARG A 2 21.83 2.98 -13.87
N PHE A 3 20.81 3.83 -14.00
CA PHE A 3 19.43 3.49 -13.70
C PHE A 3 18.97 2.44 -14.72
N ALA A 4 18.68 1.25 -14.24
CA ALA A 4 18.02 0.23 -15.05
C ALA A 4 16.60 0.73 -15.36
N ALA A 5 16.31 0.92 -16.64
CA ALA A 5 14.98 1.26 -17.10
C ALA A 5 14.05 0.07 -16.78
N VAL A 6 13.11 0.29 -15.88
CA VAL A 6 12.01 -0.64 -15.64
C VAL A 6 11.17 -0.66 -16.91
N ALA A 7 11.30 -1.74 -17.68
CA ALA A 7 10.49 -1.97 -18.86
C ALA A 7 9.03 -2.21 -18.42
N TYR A 8 8.19 -1.23 -18.60
CA TYR A 8 6.74 -1.37 -18.49
C TYR A 8 6.25 -2.29 -19.62
N PRO A 9 5.53 -3.35 -19.37
CA PRO A 9 4.94 -4.17 -20.43
C PRO A 9 3.89 -3.35 -21.17
N GLN A 10 4.22 -2.91 -22.37
CA GLN A 10 3.28 -2.30 -23.29
C GLN A 10 2.32 -3.38 -23.82
N LYS A 11 1.24 -3.62 -23.09
CA LYS A 11 0.02 -4.19 -23.67
C LYS A 11 -1.15 -3.28 -23.30
N LEU A 12 -1.19 -2.11 -23.93
CA LEU A 12 -2.44 -1.36 -24.04
C LEU A 12 -3.30 -2.07 -25.08
N ASN A 13 -4.30 -2.81 -24.61
CA ASN A 13 -5.42 -3.23 -25.46
C ASN A 13 -6.16 -1.98 -25.96
N LEU A 14 -6.05 -1.73 -27.27
CA LEU A 14 -6.88 -0.78 -27.97
C LEU A 14 -8.33 -1.29 -28.01
N PHE A 15 -9.11 -1.03 -26.98
CA PHE A 15 -10.56 -1.03 -27.13
C PHE A 15 -10.98 0.36 -27.60
N LYS A 16 -11.22 0.45 -28.94
CA LYS A 16 -11.99 1.53 -29.55
C LYS A 16 -13.44 1.43 -29.05
N THR A 17 -13.79 2.24 -28.09
CA THR A 17 -15.18 2.61 -27.85
C THR A 17 -15.26 4.14 -27.87
N ASN A 18 -16.09 4.63 -28.78
CA ASN A 18 -16.39 6.03 -29.01
C ASN A 18 -17.25 6.52 -27.83
N MET A 19 -16.62 6.78 -26.66
CA MET A 19 -17.26 7.40 -25.51
C MET A 19 -16.88 8.88 -25.48
N MET A 20 -17.88 9.74 -25.33
CA MET A 20 -17.67 11.15 -25.01
C MET A 20 -16.75 11.20 -23.77
N HIS A 21 -15.51 11.63 -23.97
CA HIS A 21 -14.55 11.77 -22.91
C HIS A 21 -15.04 12.83 -21.92
N THR A 22 -15.22 12.45 -20.65
CA THR A 22 -15.63 13.35 -19.58
C THR A 22 -14.54 14.39 -19.27
N TYR A 23 -13.31 14.11 -19.70
CA TYR A 23 -12.14 14.95 -19.49
C TYR A 23 -11.48 15.37 -20.81
N PRO A 24 -10.83 16.56 -20.87
CA PRO A 24 -10.21 17.07 -22.09
C PRO A 24 -8.98 16.25 -22.54
N SER A 25 -8.50 15.33 -21.72
CA SER A 25 -7.34 14.48 -22.00
C SER A 25 -7.59 13.06 -21.50
N ARG A 26 -7.31 12.07 -22.36
CA ARG A 26 -7.35 10.64 -22.00
C ARG A 26 -6.35 10.29 -20.88
N ILE A 27 -5.21 10.98 -20.82
CA ILE A 27 -4.18 10.77 -19.80
C ILE A 27 -4.73 11.18 -18.43
N ILE A 28 -5.42 12.33 -18.36
CA ILE A 28 -6.08 12.78 -17.13
C ILE A 28 -7.19 11.81 -16.71
N GLU A 29 -8.00 11.37 -17.67
CA GLU A 29 -9.08 10.40 -17.43
C GLU A 29 -8.53 9.11 -16.81
N GLN A 30 -7.49 8.54 -17.42
CA GLN A 30 -6.83 7.33 -16.93
C GLN A 30 -6.26 7.52 -15.51
N ALA A 31 -5.58 8.64 -15.26
CA ALA A 31 -5.04 8.93 -13.93
C ALA A 31 -6.16 9.06 -12.88
N VAL A 32 -7.26 9.74 -13.22
CA VAL A 32 -8.42 9.87 -12.33
C VAL A 32 -9.07 8.52 -12.07
N GLU A 33 -9.21 7.67 -13.09
CA GLU A 33 -9.75 6.33 -12.92
C GLU A 33 -8.91 5.49 -11.97
N GLU A 34 -7.60 5.44 -12.17
CA GLU A 34 -6.72 4.63 -11.31
C GLU A 34 -6.68 5.16 -9.87
N ILE A 35 -6.57 6.47 -9.67
CA ILE A 35 -6.58 7.08 -8.33
C ILE A 35 -7.93 6.86 -7.64
N SER A 36 -9.05 6.88 -8.38
CA SER A 36 -10.39 6.69 -7.79
C SER A 36 -10.68 5.25 -7.36
N LYS A 37 -9.86 4.28 -7.74
CA LYS A 37 -9.95 2.89 -7.25
C LYS A 37 -9.45 2.73 -5.82
N LEU A 38 -8.71 3.72 -5.32
CA LEU A 38 -8.22 3.68 -3.94
C LEU A 38 -9.40 3.89 -2.96
N PRO A 39 -9.47 3.11 -1.86
CA PRO A 39 -10.55 3.21 -0.91
C PRO A 39 -10.67 4.62 -0.32
N GLY A 40 -11.89 5.14 -0.23
CA GLY A 40 -12.16 6.49 0.27
C GLY A 40 -11.90 7.63 -0.73
N ILE A 41 -11.42 7.33 -1.95
CA ILE A 41 -11.16 8.35 -2.98
C ILE A 41 -12.24 8.31 -4.07
N GLY A 42 -13.12 9.31 -4.07
CA GLY A 42 -14.08 9.51 -5.17
C GLY A 42 -13.46 10.25 -6.36
N LYS A 43 -14.12 10.19 -7.53
CA LYS A 43 -13.65 10.82 -8.78
C LYS A 43 -13.29 12.31 -8.64
N LYS A 44 -14.04 13.08 -7.84
CA LYS A 44 -13.77 14.51 -7.59
C LYS A 44 -12.43 14.71 -6.88
N SER A 45 -12.16 13.91 -5.87
CA SER A 45 -10.87 13.93 -5.15
C SER A 45 -9.73 13.43 -6.03
N ALA A 46 -9.94 12.35 -6.81
CA ALA A 46 -8.98 11.82 -7.75
C ALA A 46 -8.57 12.88 -8.80
N LEU A 47 -9.52 13.61 -9.37
CA LEU A 47 -9.22 14.70 -10.29
C LEU A 47 -8.36 15.80 -9.63
N ARG A 48 -8.71 16.20 -8.40
CA ARG A 48 -7.92 17.18 -7.64
C ARG A 48 -6.47 16.70 -7.42
N LEU A 49 -6.28 15.43 -7.11
CA LEU A 49 -4.96 14.82 -6.92
C LEU A 49 -4.18 14.76 -8.24
N ALA A 50 -4.80 14.32 -9.33
CA ALA A 50 -4.18 14.29 -10.66
C ALA A 50 -3.72 15.68 -11.11
N LEU A 51 -4.57 16.71 -10.95
CA LEU A 51 -4.21 18.10 -11.26
C LEU A 51 -3.13 18.66 -10.33
N HIS A 52 -3.07 18.21 -9.08
CA HIS A 52 -2.00 18.57 -8.16
C HIS A 52 -0.66 18.00 -8.63
N LEU A 53 -0.62 16.74 -9.03
CA LEU A 53 0.60 16.11 -9.56
C LEU A 53 1.11 16.80 -10.83
N LEU A 54 0.22 17.22 -11.72
CA LEU A 54 0.59 17.97 -12.94
C LEU A 54 1.27 19.32 -12.65
N LYS A 55 1.00 19.93 -11.50
CA LYS A 55 1.62 21.20 -11.09
C LYS A 55 2.97 21.03 -10.40
N ARG A 56 3.35 19.80 -10.10
CA ARG A 56 4.63 19.49 -9.42
C ARG A 56 5.70 19.11 -10.44
N PRO A 57 6.98 19.21 -10.08
CA PRO A 57 8.08 18.68 -10.90
C PRO A 57 7.84 17.17 -11.19
N GLU A 58 8.15 16.75 -12.41
CA GLU A 58 8.00 15.35 -12.84
C GLU A 58 8.70 14.37 -11.89
N SER A 59 9.85 14.75 -11.33
CA SER A 59 10.58 13.95 -10.35
C SER A 59 9.75 13.53 -9.14
N GLN A 60 8.83 14.37 -8.67
CA GLN A 60 7.94 14.02 -7.55
C GLN A 60 6.90 12.96 -7.92
N SER A 61 6.38 13.03 -9.14
CA SER A 61 5.46 12.00 -9.65
C SER A 61 6.16 10.66 -9.84
N LEU A 62 7.41 10.68 -10.33
CA LEU A 62 8.24 9.48 -10.45
C LEU A 62 8.59 8.87 -9.08
N GLN A 63 8.91 9.70 -8.09
CA GLN A 63 9.17 9.23 -6.72
C GLN A 63 7.94 8.56 -6.12
N LEU A 64 6.76 9.16 -6.27
CA LEU A 64 5.51 8.57 -5.81
C LEU A 64 5.23 7.23 -6.50
N ALA A 65 5.35 7.17 -7.82
CA ALA A 65 5.15 5.95 -8.59
C ALA A 65 6.12 4.85 -8.15
N HIS A 66 7.41 5.19 -7.97
CA HIS A 66 8.42 4.26 -7.49
C HIS A 66 8.11 3.74 -6.09
N ALA A 67 7.73 4.62 -5.16
CA ALA A 67 7.37 4.22 -3.79
C ALA A 67 6.16 3.27 -3.77
N VAL A 68 5.14 3.50 -4.60
CA VAL A 68 3.98 2.61 -4.72
C VAL A 68 4.38 1.24 -5.29
N VAL A 69 5.26 1.22 -6.29
CA VAL A 69 5.76 -0.04 -6.87
C VAL A 69 6.58 -0.80 -5.82
N GLN A 70 7.54 -0.15 -5.15
CA GLN A 70 8.36 -0.77 -4.11
C GLN A 70 7.53 -1.33 -2.97
N LEU A 71 6.53 -0.57 -2.50
CA LEU A 71 5.60 -1.03 -1.46
C LEU A 71 5.00 -2.40 -1.82
N ARG A 72 4.71 -2.64 -3.10
CA ARG A 72 4.08 -3.90 -3.52
C ARG A 72 5.09 -5.01 -3.84
N THR A 73 6.25 -4.65 -4.38
CA THR A 73 7.23 -5.64 -4.89
C THR A 73 8.28 -6.04 -3.87
N GLU A 74 8.61 -5.17 -2.91
CA GLU A 74 9.69 -5.37 -1.97
C GLU A 74 9.21 -5.69 -0.55
N THR A 75 7.95 -5.32 -0.22
CA THR A 75 7.37 -5.66 1.08
C THR A 75 7.20 -7.17 1.25
N ARG A 76 7.68 -7.68 2.37
CA ARG A 76 7.59 -9.08 2.78
C ARG A 76 6.81 -9.20 4.09
N TYR A 77 6.43 -10.43 4.42
CA TYR A 77 5.87 -10.75 5.72
C TYR A 77 6.88 -11.51 6.57
N CYS A 78 7.04 -11.08 7.80
CA CYS A 78 7.91 -11.76 8.76
C CYS A 78 7.41 -13.20 9.00
N PRO A 79 8.20 -14.25 8.77
CA PRO A 79 7.76 -15.63 8.93
C PRO A 79 7.44 -16.00 10.39
N LYS A 80 7.95 -15.24 11.37
CA LYS A 80 7.71 -15.50 12.80
C LYS A 80 6.38 -14.91 13.28
N CYS A 81 6.03 -13.69 12.86
CA CYS A 81 4.87 -12.97 13.41
C CYS A 81 3.87 -12.47 12.37
N HIS A 82 4.11 -12.69 11.09
CA HIS A 82 3.31 -12.25 9.94
C HIS A 82 3.15 -10.73 9.79
N MET A 83 3.93 -9.94 10.53
CA MET A 83 3.99 -8.50 10.35
C MET A 83 4.78 -8.12 9.09
N ILE A 84 4.51 -6.94 8.54
CA ILE A 84 5.27 -6.38 7.42
C ILE A 84 6.74 -6.18 7.82
N SER A 85 7.65 -6.53 6.91
CA SER A 85 9.10 -6.44 7.10
C SER A 85 9.81 -6.08 5.79
N ASP A 86 10.87 -5.30 5.88
CA ASP A 86 11.80 -5.03 4.77
C ASP A 86 12.94 -6.06 4.71
N GLY A 87 13.04 -6.94 5.70
CA GLY A 87 14.05 -8.00 5.82
C GLY A 87 13.44 -9.38 6.10
N ASP A 88 14.30 -10.34 6.41
CA ASP A 88 13.88 -11.71 6.72
C ASP A 88 13.02 -11.78 7.99
N LEU A 89 13.33 -10.97 9.00
CA LEU A 89 12.54 -10.82 10.21
C LEU A 89 12.24 -9.33 10.45
N CYS A 90 11.08 -9.04 11.05
CA CYS A 90 10.72 -7.67 11.41
C CYS A 90 11.52 -7.15 12.61
N GLY A 91 11.60 -5.83 12.75
CA GLY A 91 12.34 -5.17 13.83
C GLY A 91 11.93 -5.59 15.25
N ILE A 92 10.68 -6.01 15.44
CA ILE A 92 10.19 -6.51 16.74
C ILE A 92 10.76 -7.91 17.02
N CYS A 93 10.72 -8.80 16.03
CA CYS A 93 11.18 -10.19 16.19
C CYS A 93 12.70 -10.35 16.32
N VAL A 94 13.50 -9.38 15.87
CA VAL A 94 14.96 -9.40 16.05
C VAL A 94 15.42 -8.66 17.31
N SER A 95 14.53 -7.95 17.98
CA SER A 95 14.88 -7.13 19.14
C SER A 95 15.09 -7.97 20.40
N ASN A 96 16.29 -7.92 20.98
CA ASN A 96 16.61 -8.60 22.25
C ASN A 96 15.97 -7.90 23.48
N LYS A 97 15.26 -6.80 23.26
CA LYS A 97 14.59 -6.03 24.33
C LYS A 97 13.15 -6.50 24.56
N ARG A 98 12.69 -7.46 23.77
CA ARG A 98 11.32 -7.98 23.84
C ARG A 98 11.23 -9.15 24.82
N ASP A 99 10.14 -9.19 25.56
CA ASP A 99 9.80 -10.30 26.43
C ASP A 99 9.18 -11.42 25.58
N GLU A 100 9.92 -12.50 25.38
CA GLU A 100 9.47 -13.65 24.56
C GLU A 100 8.41 -14.51 25.25
N SER A 101 8.18 -14.30 26.58
CA SER A 101 7.16 -15.01 27.32
C SER A 101 5.75 -14.46 27.09
N ILE A 102 5.63 -13.26 26.51
CA ILE A 102 4.35 -12.57 26.27
C ILE A 102 4.09 -12.45 24.78
N LEU A 103 2.99 -13.00 24.34
CA LEU A 103 2.55 -12.93 22.94
C LEU A 103 1.17 -12.26 22.86
N MET A 104 1.07 -11.21 22.05
CA MET A 104 -0.20 -10.56 21.73
C MET A 104 -0.63 -10.93 20.31
N VAL A 105 -1.83 -11.47 20.17
CA VAL A 105 -2.43 -11.80 18.88
C VAL A 105 -3.32 -10.63 18.47
N VAL A 106 -3.10 -10.11 17.27
CA VAL A 106 -3.81 -8.93 16.73
C VAL A 106 -4.33 -9.19 15.32
N GLU A 107 -5.33 -8.40 14.90
CA GLU A 107 -5.93 -8.57 13.58
C GLU A 107 -4.96 -8.14 12.46
N ASP A 108 -4.45 -6.92 12.54
CA ASP A 108 -3.61 -6.37 11.47
C ASP A 108 -2.48 -5.45 11.99
N LEU A 109 -1.72 -4.89 11.04
CA LEU A 109 -0.63 -3.97 11.31
C LEU A 109 -1.06 -2.72 12.10
N ARG A 110 -2.29 -2.23 11.89
CA ARG A 110 -2.78 -0.99 12.55
C ARG A 110 -2.88 -1.19 14.06
N ASP A 111 -3.26 -2.39 14.50
CA ASP A 111 -3.32 -2.74 15.91
C ASP A 111 -1.92 -2.73 16.53
N VAL A 112 -0.94 -3.34 15.84
CA VAL A 112 0.46 -3.31 16.28
C VAL A 112 0.95 -1.87 16.44
N LEU A 113 0.72 -1.02 15.43
CA LEU A 113 1.14 0.38 15.46
C LEU A 113 0.48 1.16 16.60
N ALA A 114 -0.81 0.93 16.85
CA ALA A 114 -1.53 1.58 17.93
C ALA A 114 -0.95 1.20 19.31
N ILE A 115 -0.63 -0.08 19.51
CA ILE A 115 -0.06 -0.57 20.76
C ILE A 115 1.38 -0.09 20.96
N GLU A 116 2.23 -0.20 19.92
CA GLU A 116 3.62 0.28 19.95
C GLU A 116 3.72 1.78 20.26
N ASN A 117 2.78 2.58 19.74
CA ASN A 117 2.73 4.02 20.02
C ASN A 117 2.48 4.33 21.50
N THR A 118 1.96 3.40 22.28
CA THR A 118 1.81 3.59 23.75
C THR A 118 3.15 3.47 24.49
N GLY A 119 4.14 2.79 23.91
CA GLY A 119 5.43 2.50 24.54
C GLY A 119 5.35 1.60 25.78
N GLN A 120 4.19 0.98 26.06
CA GLN A 120 3.97 0.21 27.29
C GLN A 120 4.09 -1.30 27.09
N TYR A 121 3.98 -1.78 25.84
CA TYR A 121 4.03 -3.20 25.55
C TYR A 121 5.44 -3.63 25.13
N THR A 122 5.94 -4.65 25.79
CA THR A 122 7.31 -5.17 25.59
C THR A 122 7.35 -6.59 25.00
N GLY A 123 6.20 -7.24 24.84
CA GLY A 123 6.10 -8.61 24.31
C GLY A 123 6.24 -8.72 22.78
N LEU A 124 5.98 -9.90 22.28
CA LEU A 124 5.92 -10.22 20.86
C LEU A 124 4.50 -10.14 20.32
N TYR A 125 4.36 -10.10 18.99
CA TYR A 125 3.07 -10.08 18.30
C TYR A 125 2.91 -11.30 17.40
N HIS A 126 1.65 -11.62 17.11
CA HIS A 126 1.26 -12.46 15.99
C HIS A 126 0.10 -11.77 15.26
N VAL A 127 0.32 -11.47 13.98
CA VAL A 127 -0.66 -10.77 13.14
C VAL A 127 -1.44 -11.80 12.33
N LEU A 128 -2.76 -11.83 12.50
CA LEU A 128 -3.63 -12.79 11.83
C LEU A 128 -3.86 -12.47 10.35
N GLY A 129 -3.75 -11.18 9.96
CA GLY A 129 -4.05 -10.71 8.61
C GLY A 129 -5.54 -10.55 8.33
N GLY A 130 -6.40 -10.72 9.32
CA GLY A 130 -7.84 -10.56 9.28
C GLY A 130 -8.53 -11.39 10.35
N ILE A 131 -9.82 -11.13 10.52
CA ILE A 131 -10.71 -11.89 11.41
C ILE A 131 -11.93 -12.37 10.65
N ILE A 132 -12.58 -13.43 11.17
CA ILE A 132 -13.89 -13.82 10.68
C ILE A 132 -14.89 -12.71 11.04
N SER A 133 -15.43 -12.05 10.05
CA SER A 133 -16.41 -10.97 10.20
C SER A 133 -17.57 -11.17 9.21
N PRO A 134 -18.62 -11.89 9.60
CA PRO A 134 -19.79 -12.13 8.73
C PRO A 134 -20.44 -10.84 8.23
N LEU A 135 -20.42 -9.78 9.04
CA LEU A 135 -20.94 -8.46 8.67
C LEU A 135 -20.11 -7.78 7.57
N SER A 136 -18.82 -8.11 7.47
CA SER A 136 -17.92 -7.63 6.44
C SER A 136 -17.76 -8.62 5.27
N GLY A 137 -18.51 -9.71 5.26
CA GLY A 137 -18.47 -10.74 4.23
C GLY A 137 -17.26 -11.67 4.32
N ILE A 138 -16.53 -11.66 5.44
CA ILE A 138 -15.40 -12.55 5.69
C ILE A 138 -15.90 -13.77 6.44
N SER A 139 -15.98 -14.91 5.74
CA SER A 139 -16.34 -16.22 6.29
C SER A 139 -15.10 -17.10 6.49
N PRO A 140 -15.21 -18.17 7.29
CA PRO A 140 -14.13 -19.15 7.44
C PRO A 140 -13.68 -19.75 6.12
#